data_5520d971dbfd10cd49a36718c5628546
#
_entry.id   5520d971dbfd10cd49a36718c5628546
#
_cell.length_a   1.000
_cell.length_b   1.000
_cell.length_c   1.000
_cell.angle_alpha   90.00
_cell.angle_beta   90.00
_cell.angle_gamma   90.00
#
_symmetry.space_group_name_H-M   'P 1'
#
loop_
_entity.id
_entity.type
_entity.pdbx_description
1 polymer ?
#
loop_
_entity_poly.entity_id
_entity_poly.type
_entity_poly.pdbx_seq_one_letter_code
_entity_poly.pdbx_strand_id
1 'polypeptide(L)'
;SPYPTDNALVVEAPIFHVNGDDPEAVVHAAKVATEYRQKFGKDVVIDIFCYRRFGHNEGDEPMFTNPVMYKKIKQQKTTLTLYTDRLVKDGLIPEGEIEDMKASFQAHLNAEFEAGKTYKPNKADWLDGRWSHLDRQKEGNYQRGETAIKPETLAEIGKGLTTTPGDFPLHKTIGRFLDARAKMFETGTGFDWATGEAIAFGSLLTEGY
;
A
#
# COMPACT_ATOMS: atom_id res chain seq x y z
N SER A 1 -11.09 -20.39 -13.12
CA SER A 1 -9.86 -20.01 -13.83
C SER A 1 -8.80 -19.50 -12.87
N PRO A 2 -7.52 -19.78 -13.09
CA PRO A 2 -6.42 -19.24 -12.30
C PRO A 2 -6.16 -17.74 -12.59
N TYR A 3 -6.71 -17.22 -13.70
CA TYR A 3 -6.49 -15.85 -14.14
C TYR A 3 -7.74 -14.99 -13.96
N PRO A 4 -7.69 -13.89 -13.15
CA PRO A 4 -8.81 -12.96 -13.07
C PRO A 4 -9.20 -12.34 -14.41
N THR A 5 -8.23 -12.19 -15.31
CA THR A 5 -8.39 -11.63 -16.65
C THR A 5 -9.20 -12.52 -17.62
N ASP A 6 -9.43 -13.80 -17.29
CA ASP A 6 -10.28 -14.68 -18.10
C ASP A 6 -11.74 -14.19 -18.18
N ASN A 7 -12.17 -13.29 -17.31
CA ASN A 7 -13.45 -12.60 -17.45
C ASN A 7 -13.58 -11.84 -18.80
N ALA A 8 -12.46 -11.41 -19.38
CA ALA A 8 -12.45 -10.74 -20.67
C ALA A 8 -12.80 -11.66 -21.85
N LEU A 9 -12.74 -12.99 -21.67
CA LEU A 9 -13.19 -13.97 -22.68
C LEU A 9 -14.70 -13.85 -22.96
N VAL A 10 -15.49 -13.37 -22.01
CA VAL A 10 -16.94 -13.13 -22.19
C VAL A 10 -17.21 -12.14 -23.33
N VAL A 11 -16.34 -11.19 -23.54
CA VAL A 11 -16.42 -10.18 -24.61
C VAL A 11 -15.45 -10.47 -25.75
N GLU A 12 -14.87 -11.67 -25.80
CA GLU A 12 -13.93 -12.12 -26.83
C GLU A 12 -12.72 -11.18 -26.99
N ALA A 13 -12.28 -10.52 -25.90
CA ALA A 13 -11.10 -9.68 -25.92
C ALA A 13 -9.83 -10.56 -25.87
N PRO A 14 -8.82 -10.30 -26.71
CA PRO A 14 -7.52 -10.96 -26.58
C PRO A 14 -6.84 -10.59 -25.27
N ILE A 15 -6.17 -11.57 -24.67
CA ILE A 15 -5.46 -11.42 -23.40
C ILE A 15 -3.99 -11.75 -23.62
N PHE A 16 -3.09 -10.79 -23.33
CA PHE A 16 -1.66 -10.99 -23.34
C PHE A 16 -1.17 -11.25 -21.92
N HIS A 17 -0.66 -12.45 -21.65
CA HIS A 17 0.00 -12.77 -20.40
C HIS A 17 1.49 -12.48 -20.52
N VAL A 18 2.03 -11.58 -19.69
CA VAL A 18 3.43 -11.17 -19.78
C VAL A 18 4.09 -11.17 -18.39
N ASN A 19 5.34 -11.62 -18.34
CA ASN A 19 6.13 -11.60 -17.11
C ASN A 19 6.56 -10.18 -16.76
N GLY A 20 6.13 -9.65 -15.60
CA GLY A 20 6.49 -8.33 -15.11
C GLY A 20 7.98 -8.15 -14.76
N ASP A 21 8.73 -9.23 -14.60
CA ASP A 21 10.19 -9.20 -14.43
C ASP A 21 10.97 -9.08 -15.77
N ASP A 22 10.27 -9.06 -16.90
CA ASP A 22 10.85 -8.77 -18.22
C ASP A 22 10.29 -7.46 -18.80
N PRO A 23 10.95 -6.31 -18.57
CA PRO A 23 10.43 -5.01 -18.98
C PRO A 23 10.34 -4.85 -20.52
N GLU A 24 11.20 -5.52 -21.29
CA GLU A 24 11.11 -5.48 -22.76
C GLU A 24 9.88 -6.22 -23.26
N ALA A 25 9.56 -7.38 -22.69
CA ALA A 25 8.36 -8.13 -23.00
C ALA A 25 7.10 -7.34 -22.64
N VAL A 26 7.09 -6.63 -21.49
CA VAL A 26 5.98 -5.76 -21.08
C VAL A 26 5.78 -4.62 -22.08
N VAL A 27 6.84 -3.93 -22.49
CA VAL A 27 6.77 -2.86 -23.48
C VAL A 27 6.31 -3.40 -24.84
N HIS A 28 6.78 -4.57 -25.27
CA HIS A 28 6.36 -5.21 -26.50
C HIS A 28 4.86 -5.55 -26.45
N ALA A 29 4.38 -6.18 -25.38
CA ALA A 29 2.96 -6.48 -25.22
C ALA A 29 2.09 -5.22 -25.26
N ALA A 30 2.54 -4.12 -24.62
CA ALA A 30 1.83 -2.85 -24.66
C ALA A 30 1.74 -2.25 -26.08
N LYS A 31 2.83 -2.33 -26.85
CA LYS A 31 2.84 -1.88 -28.26
C LYS A 31 1.85 -2.68 -29.10
N VAL A 32 1.92 -4.01 -29.05
CA VAL A 32 1.03 -4.91 -29.81
C VAL A 32 -0.44 -4.68 -29.41
N ALA A 33 -0.72 -4.57 -28.12
CA ALA A 33 -2.08 -4.29 -27.62
C ALA A 33 -2.61 -2.94 -28.13
N THR A 34 -1.78 -1.91 -28.12
CA THR A 34 -2.15 -0.59 -28.64
C THR A 34 -2.41 -0.62 -30.14
N GLU A 35 -1.56 -1.27 -30.92
CA GLU A 35 -1.74 -1.44 -32.36
C GLU A 35 -3.02 -2.23 -32.69
N TYR A 36 -3.29 -3.31 -31.93
CA TYR A 36 -4.52 -4.08 -32.07
C TYR A 36 -5.75 -3.21 -31.82
N ARG A 37 -5.77 -2.47 -30.70
CA ARG A 37 -6.87 -1.57 -30.36
C ARG A 37 -7.10 -0.51 -31.44
N GLN A 38 -6.03 0.12 -31.92
CA GLN A 38 -6.13 1.16 -32.95
C GLN A 38 -6.59 0.60 -34.30
N LYS A 39 -6.11 -0.59 -34.67
CA LYS A 39 -6.44 -1.20 -35.95
C LYS A 39 -7.84 -1.78 -36.01
N PHE A 40 -8.31 -2.40 -34.95
CA PHE A 40 -9.56 -3.16 -34.93
C PHE A 40 -10.69 -2.47 -34.15
N GLY A 41 -10.41 -1.41 -33.38
CA GLY A 41 -11.40 -0.73 -32.54
C GLY A 41 -12.03 -1.63 -31.48
N LYS A 42 -11.31 -2.66 -31.04
CA LYS A 42 -11.75 -3.67 -30.04
C LYS A 42 -10.96 -3.57 -28.76
N ASP A 43 -11.54 -4.08 -27.69
CA ASP A 43 -10.89 -4.17 -26.39
C ASP A 43 -9.75 -5.21 -26.43
N VAL A 44 -8.76 -4.98 -25.57
CA VAL A 44 -7.60 -5.87 -25.37
C VAL A 44 -7.16 -5.78 -23.93
N VAL A 45 -6.72 -6.89 -23.36
CA VAL A 45 -6.26 -6.98 -21.98
C VAL A 45 -4.79 -7.36 -21.96
N ILE A 46 -4.03 -6.69 -21.09
CA ILE A 46 -2.65 -7.07 -20.76
C ILE A 46 -2.63 -7.52 -19.30
N ASP A 47 -2.29 -8.77 -19.09
CA ASP A 47 -2.13 -9.38 -17.78
C ASP A 47 -0.64 -9.45 -17.43
N ILE A 48 -0.18 -8.51 -16.58
CA ILE A 48 1.21 -8.45 -16.17
C ILE A 48 1.40 -9.26 -14.91
N PHE A 49 2.05 -10.41 -15.00
CA PHE A 49 2.43 -11.23 -13.86
C PHE A 49 3.47 -10.53 -13.02
N CYS A 50 3.10 -10.15 -11.84
CA CYS A 50 3.97 -9.46 -10.90
C CYS A 50 3.60 -9.79 -9.44
N TYR A 51 4.36 -9.24 -8.51
CA TYR A 51 4.11 -9.37 -7.07
C TYR A 51 4.38 -8.03 -6.37
N ARG A 52 3.69 -7.80 -5.27
CA ARG A 52 3.99 -6.66 -4.40
C ARG A 52 5.15 -7.00 -3.46
N ARG A 53 6.19 -6.19 -3.47
CA ARG A 53 7.34 -6.37 -2.58
C ARG A 53 7.08 -5.82 -1.17
N PHE A 54 6.34 -4.73 -1.04
CA PHE A 54 6.17 -3.96 0.18
C PHE A 54 4.72 -3.94 0.71
N GLY A 55 3.87 -4.88 0.32
CA GLY A 55 2.48 -4.94 0.76
C GLY A 55 1.60 -3.85 0.17
N HIS A 56 0.59 -3.39 0.93
CA HIS A 56 -0.39 -2.40 0.46
C HIS A 56 0.24 -1.00 0.31
N ASN A 57 1.07 -0.61 1.28
CA ASN A 57 1.81 0.65 1.29
C ASN A 57 3.15 0.46 2.04
N GLU A 58 3.92 1.53 2.18
CA GLU A 58 5.26 1.51 2.81
C GLU A 58 5.23 1.14 4.30
N GLY A 59 4.14 1.47 5.00
CA GLY A 59 3.97 1.17 6.43
C GLY A 59 3.40 -0.22 6.71
N ASP A 60 2.99 -0.97 5.67
CA ASP A 60 2.41 -2.30 5.82
C ASP A 60 3.50 -3.37 5.97
N GLU A 61 3.29 -4.32 6.88
CA GLU A 61 4.15 -5.51 7.01
C GLU A 61 3.37 -6.77 6.61
N PRO A 62 3.42 -7.15 5.33
CA PRO A 62 2.62 -8.25 4.79
C PRO A 62 3.01 -9.63 5.32
N MET A 63 4.15 -9.77 6.01
CA MET A 63 4.53 -11.04 6.65
C MET A 63 3.61 -11.42 7.81
N PHE A 64 2.84 -10.47 8.37
CA PHE A 64 1.88 -10.78 9.43
C PHE A 64 0.76 -11.70 8.97
N THR A 65 0.35 -11.57 7.71
CA THR A 65 -0.77 -12.33 7.13
C THR A 65 -0.31 -13.41 6.16
N ASN A 66 0.82 -13.21 5.46
CA ASN A 66 1.30 -14.16 4.44
C ASN A 66 2.82 -14.37 4.51
N PRO A 67 3.34 -14.98 5.60
CA PRO A 67 4.77 -15.12 5.84
C PRO A 67 5.48 -16.02 4.81
N VAL A 68 4.80 -17.06 4.31
CA VAL A 68 5.41 -18.03 3.39
C VAL A 68 5.72 -17.36 2.03
N MET A 69 4.75 -16.67 1.46
CA MET A 69 4.92 -15.97 0.18
C MET A 69 5.95 -14.85 0.30
N TYR A 70 5.86 -14.02 1.33
CA TYR A 70 6.77 -12.87 1.48
C TYR A 70 8.19 -13.27 1.85
N LYS A 71 8.40 -14.44 2.47
CA LYS A 71 9.74 -15.01 2.62
C LYS A 71 10.40 -15.30 1.26
N LYS A 72 9.63 -15.81 0.29
CA LYS A 72 10.10 -16.00 -1.10
C LYS A 72 10.33 -14.68 -1.83
N ILE A 73 9.39 -13.74 -1.70
CA ILE A 73 9.48 -12.41 -2.35
C ILE A 73 10.74 -11.66 -1.88
N LYS A 74 11.07 -11.72 -0.58
CA LYS A 74 12.30 -11.10 -0.04
C LYS A 74 13.59 -11.67 -0.63
N GLN A 75 13.58 -12.91 -1.09
CA GLN A 75 14.73 -13.58 -1.71
C GLN A 75 14.81 -13.35 -3.23
N GLN A 76 13.71 -12.91 -3.84
CA GLN A 76 13.67 -12.64 -5.29
C GLN A 76 14.49 -11.40 -5.62
N LYS A 77 15.33 -11.46 -6.63
CA LYS A 77 16.03 -10.30 -7.19
C LYS A 77 14.98 -9.28 -7.70
N THR A 78 15.32 -8.00 -7.64
CA THR A 78 14.43 -6.97 -8.21
C THR A 78 14.43 -7.05 -9.73
N THR A 79 13.35 -6.59 -10.37
CA THR A 79 13.27 -6.46 -11.84
C THR A 79 14.44 -5.67 -12.39
N LEU A 80 14.83 -4.57 -11.71
CA LEU A 80 16.01 -3.79 -12.09
C LEU A 80 17.27 -4.66 -12.11
N THR A 81 17.51 -5.44 -11.04
CA THR A 81 18.70 -6.32 -10.95
C THR A 81 18.69 -7.38 -12.07
N LEU A 82 17.53 -8.05 -12.26
CA LEU A 82 17.39 -9.08 -13.29
C LEU A 82 17.67 -8.53 -14.69
N TYR A 83 17.13 -7.35 -14.97
CA TYR A 83 17.27 -6.70 -16.28
C TYR A 83 18.69 -6.20 -16.51
N THR A 84 19.29 -5.52 -15.53
CA THR A 84 20.66 -5.02 -15.67
C THR A 84 21.69 -6.15 -15.76
N ASP A 85 21.55 -7.22 -14.98
CA ASP A 85 22.37 -8.43 -15.08
C ASP A 85 22.32 -9.01 -16.52
N ARG A 86 21.12 -9.03 -17.14
CA ARG A 86 20.95 -9.49 -18.52
C ARG A 86 21.65 -8.58 -19.51
N LEU A 87 21.45 -7.27 -19.42
CA LEU A 87 22.05 -6.29 -20.34
C LEU A 87 23.58 -6.33 -20.33
N VAL A 88 24.19 -6.45 -19.15
CA VAL A 88 25.65 -6.59 -19.01
C VAL A 88 26.11 -7.94 -19.58
N LYS A 89 25.42 -9.03 -19.24
CA LYS A 89 25.74 -10.37 -19.77
C LYS A 89 25.70 -10.44 -21.31
N ASP A 90 24.71 -9.76 -21.90
CA ASP A 90 24.52 -9.72 -23.35
C ASP A 90 25.44 -8.69 -24.04
N GLY A 91 26.29 -7.98 -23.29
CA GLY A 91 27.25 -7.00 -23.78
C GLY A 91 26.61 -5.72 -24.33
N LEU A 92 25.36 -5.44 -23.96
CA LEU A 92 24.62 -4.25 -24.41
C LEU A 92 24.99 -3.00 -23.60
N ILE A 93 25.39 -3.19 -22.34
CA ILE A 93 25.83 -2.12 -21.43
C ILE A 93 27.16 -2.56 -20.79
N PRO A 94 28.17 -1.69 -20.75
CA PRO A 94 29.44 -1.97 -20.07
C PRO A 94 29.28 -2.20 -18.57
N GLU A 95 30.16 -3.01 -17.99
CA GLU A 95 30.24 -3.18 -16.56
C GLU A 95 30.58 -1.83 -15.89
N GLY A 96 29.83 -1.45 -14.85
CA GLY A 96 30.00 -0.18 -14.12
C GLY A 96 29.06 0.94 -14.59
N GLU A 97 28.62 0.97 -15.83
CA GLU A 97 27.70 2.02 -16.33
C GLU A 97 26.36 2.03 -15.57
N ILE A 98 25.87 0.88 -15.15
CA ILE A 98 24.65 0.76 -14.35
C ILE A 98 24.77 1.52 -13.02
N GLU A 99 25.93 1.43 -12.36
CA GLU A 99 26.15 2.12 -11.08
C GLU A 99 26.27 3.64 -11.29
N ASP A 100 26.88 4.08 -12.38
CA ASP A 100 26.92 5.50 -12.76
C ASP A 100 25.53 6.06 -13.04
N MET A 101 24.67 5.31 -13.74
CA MET A 101 23.27 5.68 -13.98
C MET A 101 22.47 5.80 -12.67
N LYS A 102 22.64 4.85 -11.75
CA LYS A 102 22.00 4.88 -10.42
C LYS A 102 22.47 6.08 -9.60
N ALA A 103 23.78 6.34 -9.60
CA ALA A 103 24.36 7.46 -8.87
C ALA A 103 23.85 8.80 -9.41
N SER A 104 23.79 8.94 -10.72
CA SER A 104 23.27 10.15 -11.39
C SER A 104 21.78 10.37 -11.05
N PHE A 105 20.97 9.33 -11.09
CA PHE A 105 19.55 9.42 -10.74
C PHE A 105 19.36 9.76 -9.26
N GLN A 106 20.14 9.16 -8.36
CA GLN A 106 20.09 9.49 -6.93
C GLN A 106 20.51 10.94 -6.67
N ALA A 107 21.52 11.46 -7.38
CA ALA A 107 21.92 12.85 -7.27
C ALA A 107 20.79 13.81 -7.72
N HIS A 108 20.07 13.45 -8.80
CA HIS A 108 18.90 14.20 -9.24
C HIS A 108 17.80 14.22 -8.17
N LEU A 109 17.44 13.05 -7.61
CA LEU A 109 16.43 12.96 -6.55
C LEU A 109 16.81 13.79 -5.30
N ASN A 110 18.07 13.78 -4.92
CA ASN A 110 18.57 14.58 -3.80
C ASN A 110 18.44 16.10 -4.08
N ALA A 111 18.75 16.53 -5.29
CA ALA A 111 18.60 17.93 -5.70
C ALA A 111 17.11 18.37 -5.65
N GLU A 112 16.20 17.55 -6.18
CA GLU A 112 14.77 17.82 -6.13
C GLU A 112 14.22 17.80 -4.70
N PHE A 113 14.71 16.91 -3.84
CA PHE A 113 14.37 16.89 -2.43
C PHE A 113 14.76 18.18 -1.71
N GLU A 114 15.98 18.70 -1.97
CA GLU A 114 16.41 19.99 -1.41
C GLU A 114 15.56 21.17 -1.94
N ALA A 115 15.26 21.18 -3.24
CA ALA A 115 14.38 22.18 -3.83
C ALA A 115 12.97 22.16 -3.21
N GLY A 116 12.45 20.96 -2.90
CA GLY A 116 11.16 20.78 -2.26
C GLY A 116 11.03 21.39 -0.87
N LYS A 117 12.13 21.53 -0.13
CA LYS A 117 12.12 22.14 1.22
C LYS A 117 11.69 23.63 1.23
N THR A 118 11.91 24.32 0.15
CA THR A 118 11.56 25.74 -0.01
C THR A 118 10.33 25.98 -0.88
N TYR A 119 9.73 24.89 -1.41
CA TYR A 119 8.55 24.98 -2.24
C TYR A 119 7.36 25.54 -1.46
N LYS A 120 6.73 26.56 -2.04
CA LYS A 120 5.50 27.14 -1.51
C LYS A 120 4.38 26.85 -2.50
N PRO A 121 3.34 26.08 -2.11
CA PRO A 121 2.22 25.80 -2.98
C PRO A 121 1.52 27.11 -3.38
N ASN A 122 1.07 27.18 -4.63
CA ASN A 122 0.25 28.29 -5.10
C ASN A 122 -1.09 28.25 -4.36
N LYS A 123 -1.43 29.34 -3.67
CA LYS A 123 -2.68 29.44 -2.90
C LYS A 123 -3.92 29.43 -3.79
N ALA A 124 -3.78 29.73 -5.08
CA ALA A 124 -4.90 29.79 -6.03
C ALA A 124 -5.58 28.43 -6.25
N ASP A 125 -4.87 27.31 -6.02
CA ASP A 125 -5.39 25.96 -6.25
C ASP A 125 -6.16 25.36 -5.06
N TRP A 126 -6.21 26.07 -3.94
CA TRP A 126 -6.90 25.61 -2.72
C TRP A 126 -8.32 26.15 -2.63
N LEU A 127 -9.29 25.25 -2.65
CA LEU A 127 -10.72 25.56 -2.48
C LEU A 127 -11.29 26.53 -3.54
N ASP A 128 -10.72 26.52 -4.75
CA ASP A 128 -11.26 27.27 -5.89
C ASP A 128 -12.40 26.53 -6.60
N GLY A 129 -13.17 27.24 -7.40
CA GLY A 129 -14.27 26.70 -8.19
C GLY A 129 -15.39 26.15 -7.32
N ARG A 130 -15.69 24.87 -7.44
CA ARG A 130 -16.78 24.19 -6.71
C ARG A 130 -16.62 24.19 -5.19
N TRP A 131 -15.41 24.38 -4.68
CA TRP A 131 -15.09 24.34 -3.24
C TRP A 131 -15.00 25.73 -2.60
N SER A 132 -15.16 26.80 -3.38
CA SER A 132 -15.01 28.19 -2.91
C SER A 132 -16.01 28.61 -1.82
N HIS A 133 -17.10 27.86 -1.66
CA HIS A 133 -18.12 28.10 -0.62
C HIS A 133 -17.83 27.38 0.71
N LEU A 134 -16.75 26.56 0.77
CA LEU A 134 -16.38 25.88 2.00
C LEU A 134 -15.45 26.75 2.84
N ASP A 135 -15.94 27.15 3.99
CA ASP A 135 -15.14 27.84 5.00
C ASP A 135 -14.46 26.85 5.96
N ARG A 136 -13.26 27.20 6.42
CA ARG A 136 -12.65 26.48 7.52
C ARG A 136 -13.46 26.73 8.80
N GLN A 137 -13.67 25.69 9.59
CA GLN A 137 -14.27 25.81 10.90
C GLN A 137 -13.47 26.81 11.73
N LYS A 138 -14.14 27.85 12.28
CA LYS A 138 -13.51 28.86 13.13
C LYS A 138 -13.12 28.25 14.46
N GLU A 139 -11.92 28.58 14.95
CA GLU A 139 -11.47 28.18 16.29
C GLU A 139 -12.54 28.57 17.33
N GLY A 140 -12.88 27.62 18.19
CA GLY A 140 -13.88 27.79 19.26
C GLY A 140 -15.30 27.28 18.95
N ASN A 141 -15.60 26.86 17.72
CA ASN A 141 -16.92 26.34 17.35
C ASN A 141 -16.90 24.80 17.18
N TYR A 142 -16.31 24.11 18.14
CA TYR A 142 -16.26 22.65 18.14
C TYR A 142 -17.54 22.09 18.77
N GLN A 143 -18.53 21.71 17.97
CA GLN A 143 -19.62 20.87 18.43
C GLN A 143 -19.09 19.45 18.62
N ARG A 144 -18.74 19.10 19.85
CA ARG A 144 -18.42 17.72 20.21
C ARG A 144 -19.68 17.03 20.72
N GLY A 145 -20.02 15.88 20.10
CA GLY A 145 -21.01 14.96 20.66
C GLY A 145 -20.52 14.34 21.97
N GLU A 146 -21.43 13.88 22.80
CA GLU A 146 -21.12 13.05 23.96
C GLU A 146 -20.81 11.63 23.48
N THR A 147 -19.51 11.29 23.42
CA THR A 147 -19.02 10.00 22.92
C THR A 147 -18.31 9.19 24.02
N ALA A 148 -18.41 9.62 25.27
CA ALA A 148 -17.82 8.92 26.40
C ALA A 148 -18.56 7.62 26.69
N ILE A 149 -17.81 6.55 27.01
CA ILE A 149 -18.35 5.27 27.46
C ILE A 149 -18.00 5.02 28.92
N LYS A 150 -18.73 4.13 29.58
CA LYS A 150 -18.47 3.79 30.97
C LYS A 150 -17.14 3.05 31.14
N PRO A 151 -16.42 3.25 32.26
CA PRO A 151 -15.14 2.56 32.51
C PRO A 151 -15.26 1.01 32.47
N GLU A 152 -16.39 0.47 32.91
CA GLU A 152 -16.64 -0.97 32.91
C GLU A 152 -16.72 -1.50 31.47
N THR A 153 -17.44 -0.81 30.58
CA THR A 153 -17.53 -1.14 29.15
C THR A 153 -16.17 -1.02 28.49
N LEU A 154 -15.37 0.01 28.82
CA LEU A 154 -14.03 0.17 28.31
C LEU A 154 -13.11 -1.01 28.71
N ALA A 155 -13.22 -1.47 29.98
CA ALA A 155 -12.44 -2.61 30.48
C ALA A 155 -12.84 -3.91 29.76
N GLU A 156 -14.14 -4.13 29.54
CA GLU A 156 -14.66 -5.28 28.79
C GLU A 156 -14.13 -5.31 27.35
N ILE A 157 -14.23 -4.20 26.65
CA ILE A 157 -13.70 -4.05 25.29
C ILE A 157 -12.19 -4.29 25.29
N GLY A 158 -11.45 -3.69 26.23
CA GLY A 158 -10.01 -3.88 26.36
C GLY A 158 -9.61 -5.33 26.54
N LYS A 159 -10.32 -6.08 27.36
CA LYS A 159 -10.13 -7.52 27.55
C LYS A 159 -10.38 -8.26 26.24
N GLY A 160 -11.46 -7.99 25.53
CA GLY A 160 -11.77 -8.61 24.24
C GLY A 160 -10.69 -8.34 23.19
N LEU A 161 -10.19 -7.11 23.09
CA LEU A 161 -9.19 -6.70 22.10
C LEU A 161 -7.79 -7.24 22.36
N THR A 162 -7.49 -7.72 23.58
CA THR A 162 -6.16 -8.17 23.98
C THR A 162 -6.09 -9.67 24.29
N THR A 163 -7.25 -10.36 24.27
CA THR A 163 -7.32 -11.80 24.48
C THR A 163 -7.27 -12.55 23.15
N THR A 164 -6.42 -13.54 23.04
CA THR A 164 -6.34 -14.44 21.88
C THR A 164 -6.71 -15.87 22.28
N PRO A 165 -7.28 -16.68 21.37
CA PRO A 165 -7.45 -18.09 21.60
C PRO A 165 -6.13 -18.77 21.95
N GLY A 166 -6.12 -19.70 22.94
CA GLY A 166 -4.89 -20.27 23.49
C GLY A 166 -4.04 -21.08 22.50
N ASP A 167 -4.65 -21.57 21.44
CA ASP A 167 -4.01 -22.37 20.38
C ASP A 167 -3.72 -21.56 19.09
N PHE A 168 -3.97 -20.26 19.09
CA PHE A 168 -3.77 -19.42 17.92
C PHE A 168 -2.29 -19.04 17.74
N PRO A 169 -1.63 -19.41 16.63
CA PRO A 169 -0.22 -19.13 16.39
C PRO A 169 0.01 -17.65 16.03
N LEU A 170 0.27 -16.83 17.03
CA LEU A 170 0.56 -15.42 16.85
C LEU A 170 1.95 -15.16 16.29
N HIS A 171 2.04 -14.29 15.31
CA HIS A 171 3.32 -13.69 14.92
C HIS A 171 3.89 -12.86 16.09
N LYS A 172 5.21 -12.98 16.37
CA LYS A 172 5.87 -12.34 17.50
C LYS A 172 5.61 -10.83 17.62
N THR A 173 5.56 -10.13 16.48
CA THR A 173 5.30 -8.67 16.46
C THR A 173 3.86 -8.34 16.83
N ILE A 174 2.89 -9.16 16.41
CA ILE A 174 1.48 -9.00 16.79
C ILE A 174 1.34 -9.20 18.31
N GLY A 175 2.00 -10.20 18.89
CA GLY A 175 2.03 -10.38 20.34
C GLY A 175 2.48 -9.10 21.06
N ARG A 176 3.57 -8.46 20.63
CA ARG A 176 4.03 -7.20 21.22
C ARG A 176 3.02 -6.05 21.09
N PHE A 177 2.27 -5.98 19.98
CA PHE A 177 1.22 -4.97 19.83
C PHE A 177 0.06 -5.22 20.78
N LEU A 178 -0.34 -6.48 20.99
CA LEU A 178 -1.37 -6.82 21.94
C LEU A 178 -0.94 -6.53 23.38
N ASP A 179 0.31 -6.83 23.74
CA ASP A 179 0.88 -6.49 25.06
C ASP A 179 0.91 -4.97 25.28
N ALA A 180 1.34 -4.21 24.28
CA ALA A 180 1.33 -2.74 24.36
C ALA A 180 -0.09 -2.18 24.50
N ARG A 181 -1.05 -2.75 23.78
CA ARG A 181 -2.47 -2.37 23.89
C ARG A 181 -3.04 -2.71 25.26
N ALA A 182 -2.75 -3.89 25.79
CA ALA A 182 -3.16 -4.27 27.16
C ALA A 182 -2.69 -3.23 28.17
N LYS A 183 -1.44 -2.77 28.04
CA LYS A 183 -0.87 -1.73 28.91
C LYS A 183 -1.57 -0.38 28.79
N MET A 184 -2.08 0.00 27.61
CA MET A 184 -2.88 1.23 27.44
C MET A 184 -4.17 1.15 28.27
N PHE A 185 -4.86 0.00 28.31
CA PHE A 185 -6.06 -0.20 29.14
C PHE A 185 -5.74 -0.25 30.64
N GLU A 186 -4.63 -0.83 31.04
CA GLU A 186 -4.19 -0.86 32.45
C GLU A 186 -3.88 0.53 32.99
N THR A 187 -3.21 1.35 32.19
CA THR A 187 -2.79 2.71 32.59
C THR A 187 -3.84 3.77 32.31
N GLY A 188 -4.81 3.51 31.45
CA GLY A 188 -5.81 4.48 31.00
C GLY A 188 -5.23 5.62 30.16
N THR A 189 -4.01 5.46 29.62
CA THR A 189 -3.30 6.50 28.87
C THR A 189 -2.57 5.95 27.65
N GLY A 190 -2.20 6.87 26.72
CA GLY A 190 -1.38 6.51 25.57
C GLY A 190 -2.12 5.75 24.46
N PHE A 191 -3.44 5.79 24.41
CA PHE A 191 -4.22 5.17 23.36
C PHE A 191 -3.83 5.74 21.99
N ASP A 192 -3.43 4.84 21.09
CA ASP A 192 -3.21 5.16 19.69
C ASP A 192 -4.52 5.19 18.89
N TRP A 193 -4.46 5.69 17.65
CA TRP A 193 -5.63 5.80 16.79
C TRP A 193 -6.27 4.45 16.49
N ALA A 194 -5.48 3.39 16.29
CA ALA A 194 -6.00 2.05 16.02
C ALA A 194 -6.77 1.48 17.23
N THR A 195 -6.26 1.72 18.43
CA THR A 195 -6.94 1.33 19.68
C THR A 195 -8.19 2.16 19.90
N GLY A 196 -8.15 3.47 19.64
CA GLY A 196 -9.30 4.35 19.72
C GLY A 196 -10.43 3.95 18.79
N GLU A 197 -10.12 3.64 17.55
CA GLU A 197 -11.08 3.12 16.56
C GLU A 197 -11.68 1.78 17.02
N ALA A 198 -10.84 0.85 17.49
CA ALA A 198 -11.30 -0.44 17.98
C ALA A 198 -12.21 -0.32 19.21
N ILE A 199 -11.96 0.64 20.10
CA ILE A 199 -12.85 0.96 21.23
C ILE A 199 -14.21 1.48 20.72
N ALA A 200 -14.21 2.38 19.74
CA ALA A 200 -15.44 2.92 19.18
C ALA A 200 -16.31 1.81 18.55
N PHE A 201 -15.73 0.93 17.74
CA PHE A 201 -16.45 -0.23 17.20
C PHE A 201 -16.90 -1.20 18.31
N GLY A 202 -16.03 -1.48 19.28
CA GLY A 202 -16.35 -2.36 20.39
C GLY A 202 -17.52 -1.83 21.22
N SER A 203 -17.62 -0.51 21.43
CA SER A 203 -18.76 0.08 22.15
C SER A 203 -20.07 -0.10 21.40
N LEU A 204 -20.09 0.09 20.09
CA LEU A 204 -21.28 -0.15 19.28
C LEU A 204 -21.70 -1.63 19.30
N LEU A 205 -20.73 -2.56 19.19
CA LEU A 205 -21.01 -4.00 19.25
C LEU A 205 -21.60 -4.42 20.60
N THR A 206 -21.11 -3.84 21.72
CA THR A 206 -21.66 -4.12 23.07
C THR A 206 -23.07 -3.55 23.27
N GLU A 207 -23.46 -2.53 22.50
CA GLU A 207 -24.80 -1.95 22.46
C GLU A 207 -25.75 -2.70 21.50
N GLY A 208 -25.25 -3.65 20.70
CA GLY A 208 -26.05 -4.50 19.83
C GLY A 208 -26.21 -3.99 18.38
N TYR A 209 -25.31 -3.09 17.94
CA TYR A 209 -25.24 -2.61 16.56
C TYR A 209 -24.43 -3.53 15.65
#